data_57be0fd0ed55b1d95c851a55a48d3481
#
_entry.id   57be0fd0ed55b1d95c851a55a48d3481
#
_cell.length_a   1.000
_cell.length_b   1.000
_cell.length_c   1.000
_cell.angle_alpha   90.00
_cell.angle_beta   90.00
_cell.angle_gamma   90.00
#
_symmetry.space_group_name_H-M   'P 1'
#
loop_
_entity.id
_entity.type
_entity.pdbx_description
1 polymer ?
#
loop_
_entity_poly.entity_id
_entity_poly.type
_entity_poly.pdbx_seq_one_letter_code
_entity_poly.pdbx_strand_id
1 'polypeptide(L)'
;ENLFPQLTEKDTVTELYFYGAGCTPEKACIVADALTECFPHAHVAVESDLSGAARALCGHTKGIACILGTGSNSCEYDGEKIVSNVSPLGYILGDEGSGAVLGKRLVGDCLKKQLPPDLCELLLKEYELTPALILDKVYRQPLANRFLASLTPFLSAHRQRAEIHALLLSCFTDFFKRNVMLYEYAGCPVHFIGSIAWHFRAEVKEAADALGIQVGKIIKSPMEGLINYHFRI
;
A
#
# COMPACT_ATOMS: atom_id res chain seq x y z
N GLU A 1 28.37 1.32 -5.24
CA GLU A 1 27.86 2.67 -4.88
C GLU A 1 27.38 2.63 -3.43
N ASN A 2 27.79 3.62 -2.65
CA ASN A 2 27.50 3.68 -1.22
C ASN A 2 26.01 4.00 -1.01
N LEU A 3 25.20 3.00 -0.68
CA LEU A 3 23.75 3.13 -0.45
C LEU A 3 23.43 4.02 0.78
N PHE A 4 24.40 4.21 1.69
CA PHE A 4 24.21 4.95 2.94
C PHE A 4 25.35 5.96 3.16
N PRO A 5 25.55 6.95 2.27
CA PRO A 5 26.68 7.89 2.38
C PRO A 5 26.65 8.80 3.61
N GLN A 6 25.49 8.89 4.28
CA GLN A 6 25.28 9.79 5.42
C GLN A 6 25.45 9.13 6.79
N LEU A 7 25.59 7.80 6.86
CA LEU A 7 25.82 7.10 8.12
C LEU A 7 27.32 7.07 8.45
N THR A 8 27.75 7.95 9.35
CA THR A 8 29.15 8.06 9.80
C THR A 8 29.54 7.02 10.84
N GLU A 9 28.58 6.33 11.46
CA GLU A 9 28.80 5.41 12.58
C GLU A 9 28.35 3.97 12.26
N LYS A 10 28.66 3.48 11.06
CA LYS A 10 28.25 2.13 10.63
C LYS A 10 28.78 1.01 11.53
N ASP A 11 29.96 1.21 12.10
CA ASP A 11 30.63 0.22 12.95
C ASP A 11 30.01 0.10 14.35
N THR A 12 29.17 1.04 14.74
CA THR A 12 28.43 1.02 16.02
C THR A 12 27.05 0.39 15.94
N VAL A 13 26.58 0.10 14.72
CA VAL A 13 25.26 -0.55 14.52
C VAL A 13 25.38 -2.02 14.90
N THR A 14 24.61 -2.45 15.89
CA THR A 14 24.58 -3.84 16.37
C THR A 14 23.38 -4.63 15.86
N GLU A 15 22.27 -3.95 15.56
CA GLU A 15 21.02 -4.55 15.07
C GLU A 15 20.51 -3.76 13.86
N LEU A 16 20.17 -4.46 12.78
CA LEU A 16 19.61 -3.87 11.56
C LEU A 16 18.41 -4.66 11.08
N TYR A 17 17.26 -4.01 11.04
CA TYR A 17 16.01 -4.59 10.58
C TYR A 17 15.57 -3.92 9.27
N PHE A 18 15.52 -4.70 8.19
CA PHE A 18 15.10 -4.23 6.88
C PHE A 18 13.76 -4.85 6.50
N TYR A 19 12.85 -4.01 6.02
CA TYR A 19 11.52 -4.42 5.53
C TYR A 19 11.33 -3.91 4.12
N GLY A 20 11.24 -4.82 3.14
CA GLY A 20 11.21 -4.44 1.73
C GLY A 20 10.12 -5.09 0.91
N ALA A 21 9.52 -4.29 0.00
CA ALA A 21 8.62 -4.83 -1.00
C ALA A 21 9.35 -5.84 -1.90
N GLY A 22 8.71 -7.00 -2.13
CA GLY A 22 9.29 -8.06 -2.95
C GLY A 22 10.44 -8.83 -2.30
N CYS A 23 10.74 -8.63 -1.02
CA CYS A 23 11.65 -9.47 -0.24
C CYS A 23 10.97 -10.80 0.09
N THR A 24 10.87 -11.68 -0.92
CA THR A 24 10.49 -13.08 -0.69
C THR A 24 11.62 -13.82 0.03
N PRO A 25 11.36 -14.95 0.71
CA PRO A 25 12.41 -15.72 1.38
C PRO A 25 13.63 -16.01 0.49
N GLU A 26 13.40 -16.28 -0.83
CA GLU A 26 14.47 -16.55 -1.79
C GLU A 26 15.31 -15.31 -2.15
N LYS A 27 14.73 -14.10 -2.03
CA LYS A 27 15.41 -12.83 -2.35
C LYS A 27 15.97 -12.12 -1.13
N ALA A 28 15.50 -12.47 0.06
CA ALA A 28 15.92 -11.85 1.31
C ALA A 28 17.43 -12.03 1.55
N CYS A 29 17.99 -13.18 1.17
CA CYS A 29 19.44 -13.44 1.30
C CYS A 29 20.29 -12.44 0.52
N ILE A 30 19.89 -12.06 -0.71
CA ILE A 30 20.63 -11.10 -1.55
C ILE A 30 20.71 -9.72 -0.85
N VAL A 31 19.62 -9.31 -0.23
CA VAL A 31 19.55 -8.03 0.50
C VAL A 31 20.33 -8.13 1.81
N ALA A 32 20.21 -9.27 2.51
CA ALA A 32 20.94 -9.51 3.75
C ALA A 32 22.46 -9.50 3.54
N ASP A 33 22.95 -10.16 2.49
CA ASP A 33 24.39 -10.18 2.14
C ASP A 33 24.89 -8.76 1.87
N ALA A 34 24.19 -7.98 1.05
CA ALA A 34 24.56 -6.59 0.74
C ALA A 34 24.55 -5.69 1.98
N LEU A 35 23.57 -5.89 2.89
CA LEU A 35 23.53 -5.13 4.14
C LEU A 35 24.64 -5.55 5.10
N THR A 36 24.96 -6.84 5.19
CA THR A 36 26.07 -7.35 6.03
C THR A 36 27.42 -6.82 5.56
N GLU A 37 27.64 -6.69 4.24
CA GLU A 37 28.85 -6.03 3.73
C GLU A 37 28.94 -4.55 4.15
N CYS A 38 27.79 -3.86 4.25
CA CYS A 38 27.75 -2.45 4.67
C CYS A 38 27.85 -2.26 6.18
N PHE A 39 27.38 -3.24 6.97
CA PHE A 39 27.31 -3.21 8.44
C PHE A 39 27.89 -4.49 9.05
N PRO A 40 29.23 -4.65 9.03
CA PRO A 40 29.87 -5.94 9.33
C PRO A 40 29.75 -6.39 10.79
N HIS A 41 29.34 -5.49 11.69
CA HIS A 41 29.16 -5.78 13.12
C HIS A 41 27.68 -5.91 13.51
N ALA A 42 26.77 -5.70 12.57
CA ALA A 42 25.33 -5.75 12.84
C ALA A 42 24.75 -7.16 12.64
N HIS A 43 23.84 -7.55 13.51
CA HIS A 43 22.90 -8.62 13.22
C HIS A 43 21.84 -8.09 12.24
N VAL A 44 21.82 -8.65 11.02
CA VAL A 44 20.93 -8.20 9.94
C VAL A 44 19.74 -9.11 9.81
N ALA A 45 18.53 -8.56 9.95
CA ALA A 45 17.26 -9.24 9.67
C ALA A 45 16.56 -8.59 8.49
N VAL A 46 16.18 -9.40 7.48
CA VAL A 46 15.49 -8.95 6.25
C VAL A 46 14.15 -9.65 6.14
N GLU A 47 13.09 -8.87 6.05
CA GLU A 47 11.73 -9.38 5.94
C GLU A 47 10.92 -8.60 4.89
N SER A 48 9.70 -9.10 4.60
CA SER A 48 8.79 -8.45 3.66
C SER A 48 8.23 -7.14 4.23
N ASP A 49 7.82 -6.24 3.34
CA ASP A 49 7.07 -5.03 3.70
C ASP A 49 5.78 -5.35 4.45
N LEU A 50 5.14 -6.50 4.15
CA LEU A 50 3.94 -6.96 4.82
C LEU A 50 4.21 -7.35 6.29
N SER A 51 5.34 -8.03 6.56
CA SER A 51 5.79 -8.29 7.95
C SER A 51 6.04 -6.99 8.70
N GLY A 52 6.68 -6.02 8.04
CA GLY A 52 6.89 -4.68 8.61
C GLY A 52 5.59 -3.96 8.89
N ALA A 53 4.62 -4.03 7.99
CA ALA A 53 3.30 -3.45 8.19
C ALA A 53 2.55 -4.09 9.38
N ALA A 54 2.57 -5.42 9.47
CA ALA A 54 1.91 -6.15 10.56
C ALA A 54 2.51 -5.77 11.93
N ARG A 55 3.84 -5.76 12.06
CA ARG A 55 4.55 -5.35 13.27
C ARG A 55 4.29 -3.89 13.65
N ALA A 56 4.33 -2.99 12.66
CA ALA A 56 4.08 -1.57 12.90
C ALA A 56 2.65 -1.26 13.35
N LEU A 57 1.67 -1.98 12.83
CA LEU A 57 0.25 -1.76 13.08
C LEU A 57 -0.25 -2.48 14.33
N CYS A 58 0.11 -3.75 14.46
CA CYS A 58 -0.44 -4.65 15.48
C CYS A 58 0.50 -4.81 16.70
N GLY A 59 1.80 -4.50 16.55
CA GLY A 59 2.78 -4.77 17.60
C GLY A 59 2.86 -6.27 17.89
N HIS A 60 2.60 -6.64 19.13
CA HIS A 60 2.57 -8.03 19.61
C HIS A 60 1.14 -8.54 19.83
N THR A 61 0.13 -7.96 19.19
CA THR A 61 -1.26 -8.38 19.33
C THR A 61 -1.83 -8.91 18.02
N LYS A 62 -2.82 -9.80 18.11
CA LYS A 62 -3.56 -10.28 16.93
C LYS A 62 -4.26 -9.12 16.21
N GLY A 63 -4.22 -9.14 14.88
CA GLY A 63 -4.90 -8.14 14.04
C GLY A 63 -4.84 -8.48 12.56
N ILE A 64 -5.58 -7.72 11.76
CA ILE A 64 -5.46 -7.75 10.30
C ILE A 64 -4.70 -6.50 9.87
N ALA A 65 -3.58 -6.68 9.17
CA ALA A 65 -2.75 -5.60 8.68
C ALA A 65 -2.89 -5.47 7.15
N CYS A 66 -3.16 -4.25 6.69
CA CYS A 66 -3.40 -3.93 5.28
C CYS A 66 -2.47 -2.81 4.82
N ILE A 67 -1.84 -3.00 3.66
CA ILE A 67 -1.07 -1.98 2.95
C ILE A 67 -1.93 -1.43 1.81
N LEU A 68 -2.14 -0.11 1.75
CA LEU A 68 -2.72 0.58 0.60
C LEU A 68 -1.76 1.70 0.17
N GLY A 69 -0.97 1.39 -0.85
CA GLY A 69 0.02 2.26 -1.48
C GLY A 69 -0.13 2.26 -3.00
N THR A 70 0.98 2.22 -3.76
CA THR A 70 0.96 2.01 -5.22
C THR A 70 0.28 0.70 -5.57
N GLY A 71 0.61 -0.40 -4.88
CA GLY A 71 -0.13 -1.67 -4.83
C GLY A 71 -0.89 -1.81 -3.53
N SER A 72 -1.51 -2.97 -3.30
CA SER A 72 -2.11 -3.32 -2.02
C SER A 72 -1.66 -4.70 -1.55
N ASN A 73 -1.74 -4.95 -0.26
CA ASN A 73 -1.54 -6.28 0.33
C ASN A 73 -2.26 -6.34 1.68
N SER A 74 -2.48 -7.54 2.21
CA SER A 74 -3.09 -7.72 3.51
C SER A 74 -2.66 -9.04 4.14
N CYS A 75 -2.74 -9.14 5.47
CA CYS A 75 -2.52 -10.39 6.17
C CYS A 75 -3.30 -10.47 7.48
N GLU A 76 -3.56 -11.68 7.92
CA GLU A 76 -3.89 -11.98 9.30
C GLU A 76 -2.60 -12.23 10.08
N TYR A 77 -2.45 -11.58 11.23
CA TYR A 77 -1.27 -11.60 12.07
C TYR A 77 -1.66 -12.04 13.49
N ASP A 78 -0.93 -13.00 14.08
CA ASP A 78 -1.24 -13.57 15.39
C ASP A 78 -0.58 -12.84 16.58
N GLY A 79 0.25 -11.83 16.30
CA GLY A 79 1.06 -11.10 17.27
C GLY A 79 2.55 -11.42 17.19
N GLU A 80 2.92 -12.45 16.45
CA GLU A 80 4.32 -12.87 16.22
C GLU A 80 4.65 -13.02 14.73
N LYS A 81 3.74 -13.65 13.97
CA LYS A 81 3.92 -13.98 12.55
C LYS A 81 2.64 -13.80 11.74
N ILE A 82 2.80 -13.72 10.44
CA ILE A 82 1.70 -13.79 9.48
C ILE A 82 1.19 -15.23 9.43
N VAL A 83 -0.10 -15.43 9.73
CA VAL A 83 -0.74 -16.75 9.71
C VAL A 83 -1.55 -17.00 8.44
N SER A 84 -2.00 -15.92 7.78
CA SER A 84 -2.72 -15.99 6.51
C SER A 84 -2.44 -14.75 5.67
N ASN A 85 -2.31 -14.94 4.35
CA ASN A 85 -2.13 -13.86 3.38
C ASN A 85 -2.92 -14.17 2.12
N VAL A 86 -3.87 -13.31 1.77
CA VAL A 86 -4.54 -13.32 0.47
C VAL A 86 -3.60 -12.70 -0.54
N SER A 87 -3.25 -13.43 -1.59
CA SER A 87 -2.31 -12.95 -2.60
C SER A 87 -2.80 -11.67 -3.27
N PRO A 88 -2.00 -10.60 -3.32
CA PRO A 88 -2.40 -9.33 -3.94
C PRO A 88 -2.53 -9.38 -5.46
N LEU A 89 -1.88 -10.35 -6.14
CA LEU A 89 -1.91 -10.64 -7.59
C LEU A 89 -1.44 -9.48 -8.50
N GLY A 90 -1.05 -8.33 -7.97
CA GLY A 90 -0.65 -7.14 -8.72
C GLY A 90 -1.82 -6.40 -9.38
N TYR A 91 -1.55 -5.20 -9.93
CA TYR A 91 -2.56 -4.24 -10.37
C TYR A 91 -3.40 -4.68 -11.60
N ILE A 92 -3.00 -5.76 -12.29
CA ILE A 92 -3.75 -6.31 -13.42
C ILE A 92 -4.86 -7.24 -12.92
N LEU A 93 -4.53 -8.16 -12.02
CA LEU A 93 -5.43 -9.23 -11.55
C LEU A 93 -6.00 -8.97 -10.16
N GLY A 94 -5.43 -8.04 -9.41
CA GLY A 94 -5.78 -7.74 -8.02
C GLY A 94 -5.40 -6.33 -7.64
N ASP A 95 -4.67 -6.16 -6.52
CA ASP A 95 -4.29 -4.89 -5.89
C ASP A 95 -5.49 -3.97 -5.62
N GLU A 96 -6.67 -4.51 -5.33
CA GLU A 96 -7.88 -3.75 -5.04
C GLU A 96 -7.59 -2.67 -4.00
N GLY A 97 -8.21 -1.50 -4.14
CA GLY A 97 -8.03 -0.37 -3.23
C GLY A 97 -6.67 0.33 -3.32
N SER A 98 -5.75 -0.15 -4.15
CA SER A 98 -4.43 0.50 -4.35
C SER A 98 -4.51 1.73 -5.25
N GLY A 99 -3.48 2.58 -5.19
CA GLY A 99 -3.35 3.73 -6.07
C GLY A 99 -3.35 3.38 -7.56
N ALA A 100 -2.73 2.25 -7.93
CA ALA A 100 -2.73 1.79 -9.31
C ALA A 100 -4.13 1.40 -9.80
N VAL A 101 -4.91 0.71 -8.96
CA VAL A 101 -6.29 0.32 -9.30
C VAL A 101 -7.21 1.54 -9.32
N LEU A 102 -7.07 2.46 -8.36
CA LEU A 102 -7.81 3.73 -8.35
C LEU A 102 -7.55 4.55 -9.63
N GLY A 103 -6.27 4.70 -10.02
CA GLY A 103 -5.90 5.41 -11.24
C GLY A 103 -6.35 4.69 -12.51
N LYS A 104 -6.25 3.35 -12.54
CA LYS A 104 -6.78 2.52 -13.63
C LYS A 104 -8.28 2.74 -13.83
N ARG A 105 -9.04 2.74 -12.73
CA ARG A 105 -10.48 3.00 -12.76
C ARG A 105 -10.79 4.40 -13.25
N LEU A 106 -10.10 5.41 -12.71
CA LEU A 106 -10.26 6.82 -13.11
C LEU A 106 -10.07 7.02 -14.61
N VAL A 107 -8.93 6.58 -15.18
CA VAL A 107 -8.69 6.77 -16.62
C VAL A 107 -9.62 5.92 -17.48
N GLY A 108 -9.95 4.71 -17.05
CA GLY A 108 -10.89 3.84 -17.75
C GLY A 108 -12.28 4.46 -17.85
N ASP A 109 -12.80 4.95 -16.72
CA ASP A 109 -14.13 5.56 -16.65
C ASP A 109 -14.16 6.92 -17.39
N CYS A 110 -13.05 7.69 -17.35
CA CYS A 110 -12.90 8.90 -18.13
C CYS A 110 -12.97 8.60 -19.65
N LEU A 111 -12.11 7.70 -20.16
CA LEU A 111 -12.00 7.40 -21.59
C LEU A 111 -13.27 6.71 -22.14
N LYS A 112 -14.00 6.01 -21.28
CA LYS A 112 -15.28 5.37 -21.62
C LYS A 112 -16.51 6.27 -21.39
N LYS A 113 -16.29 7.55 -21.04
CA LYS A 113 -17.37 8.53 -20.80
C LYS A 113 -18.33 8.10 -19.68
N GLN A 114 -17.83 7.41 -18.68
CA GLN A 114 -18.58 7.04 -17.47
C GLN A 114 -18.51 8.13 -16.40
N LEU A 115 -17.53 9.06 -16.51
CA LEU A 115 -17.44 10.27 -15.71
C LEU A 115 -18.00 11.48 -16.49
N PRO A 116 -18.48 12.52 -15.78
CA PRO A 116 -18.88 13.77 -16.39
C PRO A 116 -17.78 14.37 -17.28
N PRO A 117 -18.14 14.97 -18.45
CA PRO A 117 -17.16 15.51 -19.40
C PRO A 117 -16.21 16.54 -18.77
N ASP A 118 -16.72 17.40 -17.89
CA ASP A 118 -15.93 18.42 -17.19
C ASP A 118 -14.82 17.83 -16.33
N LEU A 119 -15.07 16.71 -15.64
CA LEU A 119 -14.04 16.01 -14.88
C LEU A 119 -12.99 15.36 -15.77
N CYS A 120 -13.41 14.79 -16.89
CA CYS A 120 -12.49 14.17 -17.84
C CYS A 120 -11.59 15.21 -18.53
N GLU A 121 -12.15 16.33 -18.97
CA GLU A 121 -11.40 17.42 -19.56
C GLU A 121 -10.40 18.01 -18.56
N LEU A 122 -10.81 18.17 -17.30
CA LEU A 122 -9.94 18.67 -16.24
C LEU A 122 -8.78 17.71 -15.96
N LEU A 123 -9.03 16.40 -15.84
CA LEU A 123 -8.00 15.39 -15.66
C LEU A 123 -6.98 15.41 -16.81
N LEU A 124 -7.46 15.39 -18.06
CA LEU A 124 -6.59 15.38 -19.22
C LEU A 124 -5.76 16.66 -19.34
N LYS A 125 -6.32 17.80 -18.99
CA LYS A 125 -5.63 19.09 -19.01
C LYS A 125 -4.60 19.20 -17.88
N GLU A 126 -4.97 18.85 -16.65
CA GLU A 126 -4.10 19.01 -15.46
C GLU A 126 -2.85 18.15 -15.55
N TYR A 127 -2.99 16.94 -16.10
CA TYR A 127 -1.87 15.98 -16.24
C TYR A 127 -1.28 15.95 -17.66
N GLU A 128 -1.66 16.90 -18.54
CA GLU A 128 -1.20 16.99 -19.94
C GLU A 128 -1.33 15.65 -20.68
N LEU A 129 -2.45 14.95 -20.46
CA LEU A 129 -2.70 13.62 -21.00
C LEU A 129 -3.57 13.67 -22.26
N THR A 130 -3.29 12.72 -23.15
CA THR A 130 -4.17 12.37 -24.27
C THR A 130 -4.53 10.88 -24.17
N PRO A 131 -5.63 10.41 -24.76
CA PRO A 131 -5.96 9.00 -24.82
C PRO A 131 -4.81 8.13 -25.34
N ALA A 132 -4.13 8.57 -26.39
CA ALA A 132 -2.98 7.87 -26.97
C ALA A 132 -1.81 7.79 -26.00
N LEU A 133 -1.48 8.88 -25.28
CA LEU A 133 -0.41 8.91 -24.29
C LEU A 133 -0.73 8.00 -23.09
N ILE A 134 -1.99 7.97 -22.63
CA ILE A 134 -2.41 7.06 -21.54
C ILE A 134 -2.19 5.60 -21.97
N LEU A 135 -2.65 5.23 -23.17
CA LEU A 135 -2.45 3.87 -23.69
C LEU A 135 -0.97 3.52 -23.84
N ASP A 136 -0.14 4.45 -24.29
CA ASP A 136 1.30 4.26 -24.40
C ASP A 136 1.92 4.02 -23.02
N LYS A 137 1.63 4.87 -22.02
CA LYS A 137 2.13 4.74 -20.64
C LYS A 137 1.68 3.43 -19.96
N VAL A 138 0.47 2.96 -20.25
CA VAL A 138 -0.08 1.76 -19.60
C VAL A 138 0.41 0.46 -20.26
N TYR A 139 0.53 0.43 -21.59
CA TYR A 139 0.77 -0.82 -22.32
C TYR A 139 2.17 -0.95 -22.93
N ARG A 140 2.94 0.13 -23.04
CA ARG A 140 4.23 0.12 -23.73
C ARG A 140 5.39 0.62 -22.87
N GLN A 141 5.11 1.40 -21.82
CA GLN A 141 6.15 1.94 -20.94
C GLN A 141 6.28 1.09 -19.65
N PRO A 142 7.48 1.08 -19.04
CA PRO A 142 7.66 0.43 -17.73
C PRO A 142 6.93 1.21 -16.64
N LEU A 143 6.68 0.53 -15.50
CA LEU A 143 6.10 1.12 -14.29
C LEU A 143 4.70 1.71 -14.48
N ALA A 144 3.87 1.09 -15.32
CA ALA A 144 2.48 1.50 -15.55
C ALA A 144 1.67 1.63 -14.24
N ASN A 145 1.93 0.78 -13.26
CA ASN A 145 1.33 0.88 -11.92
C ASN A 145 1.66 2.20 -11.22
N ARG A 146 2.90 2.69 -11.32
CA ARG A 146 3.31 3.99 -10.75
C ARG A 146 2.65 5.15 -11.48
N PHE A 147 2.58 5.10 -12.81
CA PHE A 147 1.86 6.09 -13.60
C PHE A 147 0.39 6.15 -13.17
N LEU A 148 -0.29 5.03 -13.09
CA LEU A 148 -1.69 4.99 -12.66
C LEU A 148 -1.85 5.54 -11.24
N ALA A 149 -1.01 5.12 -10.30
CA ALA A 149 -1.06 5.62 -8.92
C ALA A 149 -0.77 7.12 -8.82
N SER A 150 0.03 7.70 -9.73
CA SER A 150 0.33 9.14 -9.71
C SER A 150 -0.88 10.03 -10.03
N LEU A 151 -1.99 9.45 -10.50
CA LEU A 151 -3.25 10.16 -10.76
C LEU A 151 -4.17 10.27 -9.52
N THR A 152 -3.81 9.61 -8.42
CA THR A 152 -4.63 9.63 -7.20
C THR A 152 -4.76 10.99 -6.51
N PRO A 153 -3.82 11.95 -6.64
CA PRO A 153 -4.02 13.32 -6.15
C PRO A 153 -5.25 13.99 -6.78
N PHE A 154 -5.55 13.72 -8.05
CA PHE A 154 -6.77 14.21 -8.71
C PHE A 154 -8.02 13.70 -7.98
N LEU A 155 -8.09 12.40 -7.69
CA LEU A 155 -9.19 11.82 -6.91
C LEU A 155 -9.33 12.49 -5.54
N SER A 156 -8.20 12.76 -4.87
CA SER A 156 -8.20 13.41 -3.57
C SER A 156 -8.70 14.86 -3.64
N ALA A 157 -8.32 15.61 -4.68
CA ALA A 157 -8.75 17.00 -4.90
C ALA A 157 -10.26 17.09 -5.21
N HIS A 158 -10.79 16.08 -5.90
CA HIS A 158 -12.19 16.06 -6.37
C HIS A 158 -13.09 15.07 -5.62
N ARG A 159 -12.67 14.59 -4.44
CA ARG A 159 -13.40 13.56 -3.65
C ARG A 159 -14.84 13.95 -3.27
N GLN A 160 -15.16 15.25 -3.26
CA GLN A 160 -16.50 15.76 -2.96
C GLN A 160 -17.49 15.63 -4.15
N ARG A 161 -16.98 15.33 -5.36
CA ARG A 161 -17.82 15.03 -6.50
C ARG A 161 -18.43 13.64 -6.30
N ALA A 162 -19.74 13.52 -6.47
CA ALA A 162 -20.47 12.27 -6.22
C ALA A 162 -19.90 11.08 -7.02
N GLU A 163 -19.48 11.32 -8.25
CA GLU A 163 -18.92 10.31 -9.15
C GLU A 163 -17.55 9.82 -8.66
N ILE A 164 -16.70 10.72 -8.19
CA ILE A 164 -15.38 10.38 -7.63
C ILE A 164 -15.54 9.66 -6.30
N HIS A 165 -16.45 10.15 -5.45
CA HIS A 165 -16.76 9.49 -4.18
C HIS A 165 -17.25 8.05 -4.38
N ALA A 166 -18.19 7.84 -5.31
CA ALA A 166 -18.69 6.52 -5.65
C ALA A 166 -17.59 5.59 -6.20
N LEU A 167 -16.68 6.10 -7.04
CA LEU A 167 -15.53 5.36 -7.54
C LEU A 167 -14.62 4.90 -6.37
N LEU A 168 -14.30 5.80 -5.44
CA LEU A 168 -13.47 5.50 -4.26
C LEU A 168 -14.13 4.44 -3.38
N LEU A 169 -15.40 4.61 -3.03
CA LEU A 169 -16.15 3.64 -2.23
C LEU A 169 -16.21 2.26 -2.89
N SER A 170 -16.47 2.21 -4.21
CA SER A 170 -16.48 0.95 -4.94
C SER A 170 -15.13 0.24 -4.86
N CYS A 171 -14.01 0.95 -5.10
CA CYS A 171 -12.68 0.35 -5.06
C CYS A 171 -12.29 -0.14 -3.65
N PHE A 172 -12.60 0.61 -2.59
CA PHE A 172 -12.33 0.17 -1.22
C PHE A 172 -13.25 -0.95 -0.77
N THR A 173 -14.52 -0.94 -1.19
CA THR A 173 -15.45 -2.05 -0.96
C THR A 173 -14.93 -3.35 -1.60
N ASP A 174 -14.40 -3.27 -2.82
CA ASP A 174 -13.78 -4.42 -3.50
C ASP A 174 -12.57 -4.94 -2.73
N PHE A 175 -11.73 -4.05 -2.18
CA PHE A 175 -10.60 -4.44 -1.30
C PHE A 175 -11.10 -5.24 -0.09
N PHE A 176 -12.09 -4.73 0.64
CA PHE A 176 -12.64 -5.44 1.79
C PHE A 176 -13.20 -6.81 1.41
N LYS A 177 -14.02 -6.87 0.36
CA LYS A 177 -14.68 -8.12 -0.05
C LYS A 177 -13.71 -9.19 -0.56
N ARG A 178 -12.68 -8.77 -1.30
CA ARG A 178 -11.77 -9.70 -1.98
C ARG A 178 -10.55 -10.07 -1.16
N ASN A 179 -10.25 -9.30 -0.10
CA ASN A 179 -9.10 -9.55 0.76
C ASN A 179 -9.51 -9.71 2.22
N VAL A 180 -10.00 -8.66 2.88
CA VAL A 180 -10.24 -8.66 4.34
C VAL A 180 -11.28 -9.68 4.77
N MET A 181 -12.39 -9.79 4.03
CA MET A 181 -13.49 -10.72 4.37
C MET A 181 -13.13 -12.20 4.17
N LEU A 182 -11.94 -12.51 3.65
CA LEU A 182 -11.41 -13.87 3.56
C LEU A 182 -10.62 -14.28 4.80
N TYR A 183 -10.39 -13.36 5.75
CA TYR A 183 -9.82 -13.64 7.07
C TYR A 183 -10.89 -13.76 8.15
N GLU A 184 -10.49 -14.15 9.34
CA GLU A 184 -11.36 -14.09 10.54
C GLU A 184 -11.44 -12.65 11.06
N TYR A 185 -12.15 -11.78 10.32
CA TYR A 185 -12.25 -10.36 10.65
C TYR A 185 -13.29 -10.03 11.73
N ALA A 186 -14.21 -10.93 12.04
CA ALA A 186 -15.23 -10.70 13.07
C ALA A 186 -14.58 -10.53 14.45
N GLY A 187 -14.74 -9.34 15.04
CA GLY A 187 -14.13 -9.00 16.33
C GLY A 187 -12.61 -8.75 16.29
N CYS A 188 -12.01 -8.74 15.10
CA CYS A 188 -10.60 -8.45 14.91
C CYS A 188 -10.44 -7.08 14.23
N PRO A 189 -9.69 -6.11 14.82
CA PRO A 189 -9.52 -4.81 14.20
C PRO A 189 -8.70 -4.91 12.91
N VAL A 190 -9.14 -4.19 11.88
CA VAL A 190 -8.45 -4.10 10.58
C VAL A 190 -7.66 -2.80 10.54
N HIS A 191 -6.34 -2.92 10.46
CA HIS A 191 -5.42 -1.80 10.49
C HIS A 191 -4.86 -1.51 9.10
N PHE A 192 -4.56 -0.25 8.81
CA PHE A 192 -4.10 0.18 7.51
C PHE A 192 -2.81 0.99 7.58
N ILE A 193 -1.95 0.80 6.59
CA ILE A 193 -0.75 1.60 6.38
C ILE A 193 -0.61 1.96 4.90
N GLY A 194 -0.01 3.12 4.64
CA GLY A 194 0.32 3.58 3.30
C GLY A 194 -0.36 4.90 2.93
N SER A 195 0.15 5.51 1.85
CA SER A 195 -0.28 6.84 1.43
C SER A 195 -1.76 6.86 1.00
N ILE A 196 -2.23 5.82 0.31
CA ILE A 196 -3.63 5.73 -0.12
C ILE A 196 -4.55 5.58 1.08
N ALA A 197 -4.27 4.65 1.99
CA ALA A 197 -5.05 4.50 3.22
C ALA A 197 -5.12 5.80 4.02
N TRP A 198 -4.00 6.51 4.13
CA TRP A 198 -3.93 7.76 4.89
C TRP A 198 -4.71 8.90 4.26
N HIS A 199 -4.54 9.13 2.94
CA HIS A 199 -5.20 10.24 2.25
C HIS A 199 -6.70 10.02 2.05
N PHE A 200 -7.13 8.78 1.87
CA PHE A 200 -8.53 8.38 1.69
C PHE A 200 -9.13 7.68 2.93
N ARG A 201 -8.60 8.00 4.13
CA ARG A 201 -9.04 7.34 5.37
C ARG A 201 -10.53 7.49 5.70
N ALA A 202 -11.16 8.56 5.23
CA ALA A 202 -12.60 8.76 5.41
C ALA A 202 -13.38 7.76 4.56
N GLU A 203 -13.03 7.65 3.29
CA GLU A 203 -13.68 6.75 2.32
C GLU A 203 -13.39 5.27 2.64
N VAL A 204 -12.19 4.96 3.15
CA VAL A 204 -11.85 3.61 3.65
C VAL A 204 -12.74 3.24 4.85
N LYS A 205 -12.92 4.15 5.81
CA LYS A 205 -13.81 3.92 6.96
C LYS A 205 -15.26 3.78 6.53
N GLU A 206 -15.74 4.65 5.65
CA GLU A 206 -17.11 4.61 5.13
C GLU A 206 -17.42 3.27 4.43
N ALA A 207 -16.48 2.77 3.60
CA ALA A 207 -16.62 1.46 2.96
C ALA A 207 -16.61 0.31 3.97
N ALA A 208 -15.79 0.41 5.03
CA ALA A 208 -15.74 -0.58 6.11
C ALA A 208 -17.02 -0.59 6.93
N ASP A 209 -17.52 0.59 7.31
CA ASP A 209 -18.75 0.76 8.11
C ASP A 209 -19.96 0.16 7.38
N ALA A 210 -20.05 0.36 6.05
CA ALA A 210 -21.09 -0.22 5.22
C ALA A 210 -21.06 -1.76 5.19
N LEU A 211 -19.91 -2.37 5.52
CA LEU A 211 -19.72 -3.83 5.58
C LEU A 211 -19.68 -4.37 7.03
N GLY A 212 -19.86 -3.52 8.03
CA GLY A 212 -19.77 -3.90 9.44
C GLY A 212 -18.36 -4.29 9.90
N ILE A 213 -17.33 -3.77 9.23
CA ILE A 213 -15.92 -4.06 9.52
C ILE A 213 -15.34 -2.99 10.46
N GLN A 214 -14.73 -3.42 11.57
CA GLN A 214 -14.09 -2.51 12.52
C GLN A 214 -12.71 -2.08 12.02
N VAL A 215 -12.58 -0.81 11.65
CA VAL A 215 -11.28 -0.20 11.31
C VAL A 215 -10.56 0.23 12.58
N GLY A 216 -9.31 -0.21 12.72
CA GLY A 216 -8.41 0.18 13.80
C GLY A 216 -7.54 1.38 13.43
N LYS A 217 -6.21 1.21 13.51
CA LYS A 217 -5.24 2.28 13.17
C LYS A 217 -5.17 2.48 11.66
N ILE A 218 -5.04 3.74 11.23
CA ILE A 218 -4.63 4.10 9.87
C ILE A 218 -3.42 5.00 9.98
N ILE A 219 -2.25 4.56 9.50
CA ILE A 219 -0.99 5.29 9.56
C ILE A 219 -0.38 5.49 8.18
N LYS A 220 0.41 6.55 8.02
CA LYS A 220 1.04 6.87 6.74
C LYS A 220 2.34 6.10 6.51
N SER A 221 3.13 5.93 7.58
CA SER A 221 4.48 5.34 7.54
C SER A 221 4.64 4.31 8.66
N PRO A 222 5.41 3.22 8.45
CA PRO A 222 5.63 2.19 9.46
C PRO A 222 6.65 2.57 10.53
N MET A 223 7.45 3.60 10.33
CA MET A 223 8.68 3.83 11.09
C MET A 223 8.46 3.90 12.61
N GLU A 224 7.50 4.73 13.06
CA GLU A 224 7.19 4.86 14.49
C GLU A 224 6.73 3.53 15.11
N GLY A 225 5.85 2.81 14.41
CA GLY A 225 5.37 1.51 14.86
C GLY A 225 6.47 0.44 14.92
N LEU A 226 7.40 0.45 13.96
CA LEU A 226 8.54 -0.46 13.94
C LEU A 226 9.54 -0.14 15.07
N ILE A 227 9.79 1.14 15.32
CA ILE A 227 10.62 1.56 16.46
C ILE A 227 10.01 1.02 17.76
N ASN A 228 8.71 1.25 17.99
CA ASN A 228 8.02 0.77 19.18
C ASN A 228 8.05 -0.77 19.29
N TYR A 229 7.91 -1.48 18.16
CA TYR A 229 7.97 -2.94 18.12
C TYR A 229 9.33 -3.48 18.54
N HIS A 230 10.43 -2.94 18.00
CA HIS A 230 11.78 -3.45 18.25
C HIS A 230 12.35 -2.97 19.58
N PHE A 231 12.03 -1.76 20.02
CA PHE A 231 12.54 -1.23 21.30
C PHE A 231 11.60 -1.51 22.48
N ARG A 232 10.44 -2.16 22.25
CA ARG A 232 9.42 -2.45 23.28
C ARG A 232 9.04 -1.24 24.14
N ILE A 233 8.88 -0.07 23.49
CA ILE A 233 8.47 1.18 24.12
C ILE A 233 6.94 1.29 24.17
#